data_9a3e83d0a896824aeae6a3a3b232bbb5
#
_entry.id   9a3e83d0a896824aeae6a3a3b232bbb5
#
_cell.length_a   1.000
_cell.length_b   1.000
_cell.length_c   1.000
_cell.angle_alpha   90.00
_cell.angle_beta   90.00
_cell.angle_gamma   90.00
#
_symmetry.space_group_name_H-M   'P 1'
#
loop_
_entity.id
_entity.type
_entity.pdbx_description
1 polymer ?
#
loop_
_entity_poly.entity_id
_entity_poly.type
_entity_poly.pdbx_seq_one_letter_code
_entity_poly.pdbx_strand_id
1 'polypeptide(L)'
;VAALTVCLEELKHFNLQWDLWCAATVQEEMHLIGAYTSTFQLQPTLGIAVDVTFAQEPGLKDHSTFPLGKGPTIGLGANVHPELYKKFVEIAKEIDLPHAIETIPRSSGTDGMAMQITAAGVPTMVIGIPIRYMHTPYELTTLTDIRRTGRLLARLIMSLEADSLTGLTRKEVA
;
A
#
# COMPACT_ATOMS: atom_id res chain seq x y z
N VAL A 1 1.01 10.65 -1.89
CA VAL A 1 1.43 11.23 -3.19
C VAL A 1 2.93 11.10 -3.40
N ALA A 2 3.82 11.63 -2.51
CA ALA A 2 5.28 11.63 -2.74
C ALA A 2 5.89 10.25 -3.03
N ALA A 3 5.48 9.19 -2.34
CA ALA A 3 5.94 7.82 -2.63
C ALA A 3 5.49 7.34 -4.02
N LEU A 4 4.29 7.70 -4.46
CA LEU A 4 3.81 7.40 -5.81
C LEU A 4 4.63 8.13 -6.88
N THR A 5 5.04 9.38 -6.63
CA THR A 5 5.95 10.11 -7.54
C THR A 5 7.28 9.37 -7.70
N VAL A 6 7.89 8.91 -6.61
CA VAL A 6 9.12 8.10 -6.66
C VAL A 6 8.89 6.81 -7.44
N CYS A 7 7.77 6.12 -7.21
CA CYS A 7 7.42 4.91 -7.94
C CYS A 7 7.34 5.17 -9.45
N LEU A 8 6.62 6.21 -9.87
CA LEU A 8 6.49 6.59 -11.28
C LEU A 8 7.82 6.98 -11.92
N GLU A 9 8.71 7.65 -11.19
CA GLU A 9 10.05 7.97 -11.67
C GLU A 9 10.89 6.71 -11.94
N GLU A 10 10.82 5.70 -11.08
CA GLU A 10 11.52 4.42 -11.29
C GLU A 10 10.92 3.64 -12.47
N LEU A 11 9.63 3.78 -12.74
CA LEU A 11 8.93 3.07 -13.80
C LEU A 11 9.05 3.71 -15.19
N LYS A 12 9.43 4.97 -15.30
CA LYS A 12 9.31 5.78 -16.54
C LYS A 12 9.97 5.21 -17.80
N HIS A 13 10.91 4.28 -17.64
CA HIS A 13 11.62 3.63 -18.77
C HIS A 13 11.29 2.13 -18.86
N PHE A 14 10.31 1.67 -18.11
CA PHE A 14 9.90 0.26 -18.09
C PHE A 14 8.68 0.03 -18.97
N ASN A 15 8.71 -1.02 -19.79
CA ASN A 15 7.52 -1.51 -20.49
C ASN A 15 6.70 -2.34 -19.51
N LEU A 16 5.67 -1.73 -18.96
CA LEU A 16 4.75 -2.42 -18.05
C LEU A 16 3.84 -3.36 -18.82
N GLN A 17 3.55 -4.52 -18.23
CA GLN A 17 2.58 -5.49 -18.75
C GLN A 17 1.14 -5.15 -18.34
N TRP A 18 0.97 -4.14 -17.50
CA TRP A 18 -0.29 -3.73 -16.87
C TRP A 18 -0.51 -2.24 -17.02
N ASP A 19 -1.77 -1.84 -17.17
CA ASP A 19 -2.16 -0.44 -17.03
C ASP A 19 -2.03 0.00 -15.59
N LEU A 20 -1.25 1.05 -15.35
CA LEU A 20 -1.03 1.61 -14.01
C LEU A 20 -1.85 2.89 -13.82
N TRP A 21 -2.70 2.89 -12.83
CA TRP A 21 -3.44 4.07 -12.37
C TRP A 21 -2.93 4.53 -11.02
N CYS A 22 -2.52 5.79 -10.94
CA CYS A 22 -2.15 6.43 -9.67
C CYS A 22 -3.22 7.46 -9.32
N ALA A 23 -3.95 7.21 -8.24
CA ALA A 23 -4.99 8.10 -7.75
C ALA A 23 -4.53 8.82 -6.46
N ALA A 24 -4.68 10.14 -6.43
CA ALA A 24 -4.66 10.92 -5.20
C ALA A 24 -6.12 11.15 -4.80
N THR A 25 -6.60 10.32 -3.89
CA THR A 25 -7.99 10.29 -3.47
C THR A 25 -8.36 11.54 -2.67
N VAL A 26 -9.58 12.01 -2.84
CA VAL A 26 -10.13 13.10 -2.05
C VAL A 26 -10.89 12.55 -0.86
N GLN A 27 -10.95 13.32 0.24
CA GLN A 27 -11.79 13.02 1.41
C GLN A 27 -11.51 11.63 2.02
N GLU A 28 -10.24 11.23 2.06
CA GLU A 28 -9.85 10.00 2.74
C GLU A 28 -10.21 10.09 4.22
N GLU A 29 -9.85 11.19 4.90
CA GLU A 29 -10.16 11.49 6.31
C GLU A 29 -11.67 11.65 6.60
N MET A 30 -12.49 11.71 5.55
CA MET A 30 -13.95 11.82 5.60
C MET A 30 -14.60 10.54 5.06
N HIS A 31 -14.28 9.40 5.67
CA HIS A 31 -14.86 8.10 5.34
C HIS A 31 -14.43 7.50 3.99
N LEU A 32 -13.21 7.77 3.50
CA LEU A 32 -12.60 7.15 2.33
C LEU A 32 -13.39 7.39 1.02
N ILE A 33 -14.09 8.51 0.91
CA ILE A 33 -15.09 8.76 -0.16
C ILE A 33 -14.45 8.70 -1.55
N GLY A 34 -13.26 9.30 -1.70
CA GLY A 34 -12.53 9.30 -2.96
C GLY A 34 -12.09 7.91 -3.39
N ALA A 35 -11.73 7.02 -2.45
CA ALA A 35 -11.37 5.65 -2.75
C ALA A 35 -12.57 4.84 -3.27
N TYR A 36 -13.74 4.98 -2.67
CA TYR A 36 -14.96 4.34 -3.18
C TYR A 36 -15.27 4.76 -4.61
N THR A 37 -15.29 6.05 -4.88
CA THR A 37 -15.70 6.58 -6.18
C THR A 37 -14.68 6.26 -7.28
N SER A 38 -13.39 6.43 -7.02
CA SER A 38 -12.33 6.12 -7.98
C SER A 38 -12.23 4.61 -8.27
N THR A 39 -12.32 3.77 -7.25
CA THR A 39 -12.29 2.31 -7.43
C THR A 39 -13.51 1.82 -8.20
N PHE A 40 -14.69 2.38 -7.91
CA PHE A 40 -15.91 2.02 -8.64
C PHE A 40 -15.81 2.38 -10.14
N GLN A 41 -15.26 3.55 -10.46
CA GLN A 41 -15.10 4.00 -11.84
C GLN A 41 -14.03 3.21 -12.59
N LEU A 42 -12.87 2.96 -11.95
CA LEU A 42 -11.71 2.31 -12.58
C LEU A 42 -11.86 0.78 -12.65
N GLN A 43 -12.56 0.18 -11.69
CA GLN A 43 -12.69 -1.28 -11.55
C GLN A 43 -11.34 -2.00 -11.68
N PRO A 44 -10.32 -1.63 -10.89
CA PRO A 44 -8.98 -2.17 -11.05
C PRO A 44 -8.93 -3.65 -10.70
N THR A 45 -8.06 -4.40 -11.35
CA THR A 45 -7.85 -5.83 -11.07
C THR A 45 -7.19 -6.07 -9.73
N LEU A 46 -6.34 -5.12 -9.29
CA LEU A 46 -5.77 -5.08 -7.96
C LEU A 46 -5.62 -3.65 -7.47
N GLY A 47 -5.64 -3.45 -6.16
CA GLY A 47 -5.49 -2.17 -5.51
C GLY A 47 -4.36 -2.16 -4.48
N ILE A 48 -3.63 -1.05 -4.42
CA ILE A 48 -2.61 -0.82 -3.39
C ILE A 48 -2.89 0.52 -2.74
N ALA A 49 -3.29 0.51 -1.48
CA ALA A 49 -3.39 1.72 -0.68
C ALA A 49 -2.02 2.04 -0.08
N VAL A 50 -1.59 3.29 -0.23
CA VAL A 50 -0.36 3.81 0.36
C VAL A 50 -0.73 4.92 1.31
N ASP A 51 -0.58 4.65 2.58
CA ASP A 51 -0.98 5.54 3.66
C ASP A 51 0.16 5.75 4.66
N VAL A 52 -0.11 6.45 5.73
CA VAL A 52 0.80 6.59 6.87
C VAL A 52 0.48 5.58 7.97
N THR A 53 1.44 5.31 8.85
CA THR A 53 1.26 4.51 10.05
C THR A 53 2.04 5.10 11.23
N PHE A 54 1.70 4.73 12.44
CA PHE A 54 2.30 5.29 13.64
C PHE A 54 3.78 4.95 13.77
N ALA A 55 4.63 5.98 13.77
CA ALA A 55 6.03 5.80 14.13
C ALA A 55 6.22 5.83 15.65
N GLN A 56 7.35 5.28 16.11
CA GLN A 56 7.75 5.35 17.51
C GLN A 56 7.90 6.80 17.97
N GLU A 57 7.13 7.17 18.99
CA GLU A 57 7.15 8.49 19.61
C GLU A 57 6.80 8.41 21.10
N PRO A 58 7.13 9.43 21.90
CA PRO A 58 6.79 9.46 23.31
C PRO A 58 5.27 9.32 23.54
N GLY A 59 4.87 8.40 24.41
CA GLY A 59 3.48 8.17 24.79
C GLY A 59 2.73 7.11 23.99
N LEU A 60 3.26 6.63 22.89
CA LEU A 60 2.69 5.49 22.15
C LEU A 60 3.30 4.16 22.60
N LYS A 61 2.56 3.07 22.35
CA LYS A 61 3.00 1.70 22.69
C LYS A 61 3.90 1.13 21.61
N ASP A 62 5.06 0.62 21.99
CA ASP A 62 6.06 0.07 21.06
C ASP A 62 5.55 -1.02 20.11
N HIS A 63 4.61 -1.87 20.58
CA HIS A 63 4.09 -2.98 19.78
C HIS A 63 3.14 -2.55 18.62
N SER A 64 2.75 -1.29 18.58
CA SER A 64 1.88 -0.72 17.55
C SER A 64 2.54 0.44 16.79
N THR A 65 3.85 0.60 16.93
CA THR A 65 4.61 1.69 16.31
C THR A 65 5.87 1.18 15.61
N PHE A 66 6.31 1.92 14.60
CA PHE A 66 7.42 1.52 13.75
C PHE A 66 8.54 2.57 13.77
N PRO A 67 9.82 2.15 13.73
CA PRO A 67 10.93 3.11 13.77
C PRO A 67 11.03 3.89 12.46
N LEU A 68 11.24 5.21 12.55
CA LEU A 68 11.56 6.05 11.39
C LEU A 68 12.89 5.63 10.74
N GLY A 69 12.96 5.74 9.41
CA GLY A 69 14.17 5.43 8.63
C GLY A 69 14.43 3.93 8.45
N LYS A 70 13.50 3.06 8.83
CA LYS A 70 13.61 1.60 8.68
C LYS A 70 12.73 1.03 7.56
N GLY A 71 12.19 1.88 6.72
CA GLY A 71 11.38 1.50 5.56
C GLY A 71 9.87 1.46 5.85
N PRO A 72 9.08 1.10 4.83
CA PRO A 72 7.64 1.01 4.95
C PRO A 72 7.21 -0.15 5.85
N THR A 73 5.94 -0.12 6.25
CA THR A 73 5.25 -1.30 6.76
C THR A 73 4.51 -2.01 5.63
N ILE A 74 4.46 -3.32 5.71
CA ILE A 74 3.68 -4.19 4.83
C ILE A 74 2.53 -4.75 5.65
N GLY A 75 1.31 -4.37 5.31
CA GLY A 75 0.09 -4.75 6.03
C GLY A 75 -0.18 -6.24 5.97
N LEU A 76 -0.60 -6.82 7.09
CA LEU A 76 -1.04 -8.22 7.21
C LEU A 76 -2.34 -8.26 8.02
N GLY A 77 -3.42 -8.68 7.43
CA GLY A 77 -4.69 -8.77 8.14
C GLY A 77 -5.92 -8.85 7.23
N ALA A 78 -7.07 -8.53 7.80
CA ALA A 78 -8.38 -8.76 7.17
C ALA A 78 -8.63 -7.93 5.90
N ASN A 79 -7.98 -6.77 5.77
CA ASN A 79 -8.11 -5.90 4.60
C ASN A 79 -7.01 -6.13 3.54
N VAL A 80 -6.24 -7.20 3.69
CA VAL A 80 -5.08 -7.46 2.83
C VAL A 80 -5.23 -8.82 2.16
N HIS A 81 -5.01 -8.87 0.84
CA HIS A 81 -5.01 -10.11 0.09
C HIS A 81 -3.75 -10.94 0.42
N PRO A 82 -3.87 -12.21 0.85
CA PRO A 82 -2.74 -13.00 1.35
C PRO A 82 -1.62 -13.18 0.34
N GLU A 83 -1.94 -13.37 -0.94
CA GLU A 83 -0.91 -13.58 -1.97
C GLU A 83 -0.19 -12.27 -2.32
N LEU A 84 -0.88 -11.11 -2.29
CA LEU A 84 -0.23 -9.82 -2.43
C LEU A 84 0.74 -9.56 -1.27
N TYR A 85 0.33 -9.87 -0.04
CA TYR A 85 1.22 -9.77 1.12
C TYR A 85 2.50 -10.59 0.92
N LYS A 86 2.38 -11.85 0.53
CA LYS A 86 3.54 -12.72 0.29
C LYS A 86 4.46 -12.12 -0.77
N LYS A 87 3.90 -11.69 -1.90
CA LYS A 87 4.66 -11.10 -3.00
C LYS A 87 5.39 -9.83 -2.58
N PHE A 88 4.77 -8.95 -1.80
CA PHE A 88 5.43 -7.75 -1.27
C PHE A 88 6.61 -8.09 -0.35
N VAL A 89 6.43 -9.07 0.55
CA VAL A 89 7.50 -9.51 1.46
C VAL A 89 8.65 -10.16 0.70
N GLU A 90 8.37 -10.98 -0.31
CA GLU A 90 9.39 -11.60 -1.18
C GLU A 90 10.21 -10.53 -1.91
N ILE A 91 9.55 -9.59 -2.57
CA ILE A 91 10.22 -8.49 -3.29
C ILE A 91 11.06 -7.63 -2.35
N ALA A 92 10.54 -7.29 -1.18
CA ALA A 92 11.29 -6.51 -0.21
C ALA A 92 12.59 -7.22 0.22
N LYS A 93 12.54 -8.55 0.38
CA LYS A 93 13.71 -9.37 0.68
C LYS A 93 14.68 -9.46 -0.50
N GLU A 94 14.19 -9.67 -1.72
CA GLU A 94 15.01 -9.76 -2.93
C GLU A 94 15.85 -8.51 -3.18
N ILE A 95 15.29 -7.35 -2.88
CA ILE A 95 15.99 -6.06 -3.07
C ILE A 95 16.69 -5.56 -1.79
N ASP A 96 16.78 -6.39 -0.76
CA ASP A 96 17.33 -6.04 0.56
C ASP A 96 16.76 -4.72 1.13
N LEU A 97 15.43 -4.54 1.00
CA LEU A 97 14.75 -3.34 1.46
C LEU A 97 14.25 -3.53 2.89
N PRO A 98 14.75 -2.73 3.85
CA PRO A 98 14.26 -2.76 5.21
C PRO A 98 12.76 -2.44 5.26
N HIS A 99 12.00 -3.26 5.98
CA HIS A 99 10.55 -3.13 6.14
C HIS A 99 10.11 -3.73 7.47
N ALA A 100 8.91 -3.40 7.89
CA ALA A 100 8.25 -4.05 9.03
C ALA A 100 6.91 -4.68 8.60
N ILE A 101 6.44 -5.65 9.35
CA ILE A 101 5.10 -6.20 9.16
C ILE A 101 4.15 -5.51 10.11
N GLU A 102 3.12 -4.91 9.56
CA GLU A 102 2.05 -4.26 10.32
C GLU A 102 0.83 -5.16 10.40
N THR A 103 0.52 -5.66 11.58
CA THR A 103 -0.67 -6.50 11.78
C THR A 103 -1.93 -5.63 11.85
N ILE A 104 -2.87 -5.91 10.95
CA ILE A 104 -4.15 -5.20 10.83
C ILE A 104 -5.30 -6.18 11.15
N PRO A 105 -5.59 -6.43 12.44
CA PRO A 105 -6.56 -7.45 12.83
C PRO A 105 -8.02 -7.04 12.58
N ARG A 106 -8.26 -5.77 12.27
CA ARG A 106 -9.58 -5.17 12.01
C ARG A 106 -9.52 -4.31 10.75
N SER A 107 -10.41 -3.33 10.66
CA SER A 107 -10.36 -2.27 9.64
C SER A 107 -9.00 -1.56 9.64
N SER A 108 -8.44 -1.37 8.45
CA SER A 108 -7.16 -0.66 8.28
C SER A 108 -7.28 0.85 8.53
N GLY A 109 -8.47 1.42 8.42
CA GLY A 109 -8.67 2.86 8.46
C GLY A 109 -8.09 3.61 7.26
N THR A 110 -7.75 2.89 6.17
CA THR A 110 -7.12 3.44 4.96
C THR A 110 -8.01 3.22 3.73
N ASP A 111 -7.67 3.84 2.63
CA ASP A 111 -8.33 3.63 1.32
C ASP A 111 -8.42 2.15 0.92
N GLY A 112 -7.52 1.30 1.40
CA GLY A 112 -7.55 -0.15 1.18
C GLY A 112 -8.87 -0.81 1.62
N MET A 113 -9.48 -0.30 2.67
CA MET A 113 -10.76 -0.80 3.16
C MET A 113 -11.91 -0.51 2.18
N ALA A 114 -11.92 0.69 1.61
CA ALA A 114 -12.92 1.08 0.61
C ALA A 114 -12.73 0.32 -0.71
N MET A 115 -11.47 0.21 -1.16
CA MET A 115 -11.13 -0.51 -2.40
C MET A 115 -11.56 -1.98 -2.32
N GLN A 116 -11.29 -2.65 -1.19
CA GLN A 116 -11.57 -4.08 -1.01
C GLN A 116 -13.04 -4.44 -1.21
N ILE A 117 -13.96 -3.57 -0.83
CA ILE A 117 -15.41 -3.86 -0.86
C ILE A 117 -16.16 -3.15 -1.99
N THR A 118 -15.48 -2.38 -2.83
CA THR A 118 -16.12 -1.64 -3.92
C THR A 118 -16.45 -2.57 -5.08
N ALA A 119 -17.62 -2.40 -5.69
CA ALA A 119 -18.14 -3.19 -6.79
C ALA A 119 -18.16 -4.71 -6.46
N ALA A 120 -17.45 -5.54 -7.23
CA ALA A 120 -17.33 -6.97 -6.97
C ALA A 120 -16.24 -7.32 -5.94
N GLY A 121 -15.59 -6.31 -5.39
CA GLY A 121 -14.42 -6.43 -4.53
C GLY A 121 -13.11 -6.44 -5.33
N VAL A 122 -12.07 -5.87 -4.74
CA VAL A 122 -10.74 -5.76 -5.36
C VAL A 122 -9.71 -6.40 -4.42
N PRO A 123 -8.85 -7.33 -4.92
CA PRO A 123 -7.69 -7.79 -4.16
C PRO A 123 -6.83 -6.60 -3.77
N THR A 124 -6.64 -6.36 -2.48
CA THR A 124 -6.07 -5.11 -1.98
C THR A 124 -4.87 -5.35 -1.08
N MET A 125 -3.92 -4.44 -1.14
CA MET A 125 -2.75 -4.35 -0.27
C MET A 125 -2.70 -2.98 0.41
N VAL A 126 -2.18 -2.95 1.64
CA VAL A 126 -1.93 -1.72 2.40
C VAL A 126 -0.45 -1.61 2.71
N ILE A 127 0.16 -0.48 2.36
CA ILE A 127 1.55 -0.14 2.64
C ILE A 127 1.57 1.14 3.47
N GLY A 128 2.16 1.08 4.66
CA GLY A 128 2.25 2.21 5.58
C GLY A 128 3.62 2.90 5.53
N ILE A 129 3.62 4.22 5.64
CA ILE A 129 4.84 5.03 5.80
C ILE A 129 4.87 5.51 7.25
N PRO A 130 5.88 5.12 8.06
CA PRO A 130 5.94 5.56 9.45
C PRO A 130 6.00 7.08 9.58
N ILE A 131 5.08 7.65 10.38
CA ILE A 131 4.99 9.08 10.65
C ILE A 131 4.79 9.32 12.14
N ARG A 132 5.47 10.32 12.71
CA ARG A 132 5.24 10.80 14.08
C ARG A 132 4.19 11.90 14.07
N TYR A 133 3.49 11.99 15.18
CA TYR A 133 2.53 13.06 15.46
C TYR A 133 1.38 13.13 14.43
N MET A 134 0.96 11.94 13.96
CA MET A 134 -0.15 11.79 13.01
C MET A 134 -1.38 12.58 13.46
N HIS A 135 -2.06 13.23 12.53
CA HIS A 135 -3.21 14.11 12.76
C HIS A 135 -2.90 15.35 13.63
N THR A 136 -1.64 15.80 13.63
CA THR A 136 -1.24 17.06 14.29
C THR A 136 -0.64 18.04 13.27
N PRO A 137 -0.49 19.34 13.62
CA PRO A 137 0.15 20.31 12.72
C PRO A 137 1.64 20.06 12.47
N TYR A 138 2.29 19.14 13.17
CA TYR A 138 3.75 18.90 13.15
C TYR A 138 4.10 17.46 12.81
N GLU A 139 3.50 16.91 11.79
CA GLU A 139 3.80 15.57 11.33
C GLU A 139 5.25 15.42 10.82
N LEU A 140 5.90 14.32 11.17
CA LEU A 140 7.29 14.07 10.83
C LEU A 140 7.49 12.66 10.28
N THR A 141 7.98 12.56 9.05
CA THR A 141 8.46 11.30 8.43
C THR A 141 9.84 11.49 7.83
N THR A 142 10.45 10.43 7.30
CA THR A 142 11.75 10.50 6.64
C THR A 142 11.62 10.38 5.12
N LEU A 143 12.42 11.15 4.39
CA LEU A 143 12.55 10.99 2.93
C LEU A 143 13.02 9.59 2.54
N THR A 144 13.79 8.93 3.41
CA THR A 144 14.24 7.56 3.20
C THR A 144 13.08 6.58 3.16
N ASP A 145 12.11 6.70 4.08
CA ASP A 145 10.94 5.82 4.11
C ASP A 145 10.03 6.07 2.90
N ILE A 146 9.83 7.33 2.53
CA ILE A 146 9.08 7.71 1.32
C ILE A 146 9.73 7.10 0.06
N ARG A 147 11.05 7.23 -0.10
CA ARG A 147 11.78 6.66 -1.25
C ARG A 147 11.74 5.15 -1.28
N ARG A 148 11.93 4.49 -0.12
CA ARG A 148 11.84 3.04 -0.01
C ARG A 148 10.45 2.51 -0.34
N THR A 149 9.41 3.21 0.10
CA THR A 149 8.02 2.87 -0.25
C THR A 149 7.81 2.95 -1.77
N GLY A 150 8.19 4.05 -2.40
CA GLY A 150 8.08 4.21 -3.85
C GLY A 150 8.85 3.15 -4.62
N ARG A 151 10.07 2.82 -4.17
CA ARG A 151 10.89 1.76 -4.77
C ARG A 151 10.27 0.37 -4.61
N LEU A 152 9.72 0.05 -3.44
CA LEU A 152 9.03 -1.22 -3.21
C LEU A 152 7.84 -1.39 -4.16
N LEU A 153 7.04 -0.34 -4.31
CA LEU A 153 5.91 -0.30 -5.24
C LEU A 153 6.37 -0.52 -6.69
N ALA A 154 7.40 0.21 -7.12
CA ALA A 154 7.93 0.07 -8.47
C ALA A 154 8.42 -1.35 -8.75
N ARG A 155 9.14 -1.96 -7.81
CA ARG A 155 9.62 -3.34 -7.95
C ARG A 155 8.50 -4.35 -8.03
N LEU A 156 7.44 -4.19 -7.23
CA LEU A 156 6.25 -5.03 -7.40
C LEU A 156 5.67 -4.88 -8.81
N ILE A 157 5.42 -3.65 -9.25
CA ILE A 157 4.80 -3.39 -10.56
C ILE A 157 5.65 -3.96 -11.71
N MET A 158 6.97 -3.79 -11.66
CA MET A 158 7.90 -4.39 -12.63
C MET A 158 7.87 -5.91 -12.64
N SER A 159 7.55 -6.56 -11.52
CA SER A 159 7.48 -8.02 -11.40
C SER A 159 6.13 -8.62 -11.84
N LEU A 160 5.15 -7.80 -12.19
CA LEU A 160 3.86 -8.26 -12.65
C LEU A 160 3.92 -8.67 -14.12
N GLU A 161 3.70 -9.95 -14.38
CA GLU A 161 3.52 -10.54 -15.70
C GLU A 161 2.03 -10.68 -16.03
N ALA A 162 1.70 -10.92 -17.28
CA ALA A 162 0.32 -10.98 -17.75
C ALA A 162 -0.55 -11.99 -16.98
N ASP A 163 0.06 -13.08 -16.49
CA ASP A 163 -0.59 -14.16 -15.74
C ASP A 163 -0.44 -14.06 -14.20
N SER A 164 0.33 -13.08 -13.72
CA SER A 164 0.64 -12.91 -12.28
C SER A 164 -0.60 -12.82 -11.39
N LEU A 165 -1.75 -12.48 -11.94
CA LEU A 165 -3.00 -12.31 -11.19
C LEU A 165 -3.97 -13.49 -11.32
N THR A 166 -3.64 -14.54 -12.09
CA THR A 166 -4.50 -15.71 -12.27
C THR A 166 -4.80 -16.44 -10.94
N GLY A 167 -3.96 -16.26 -9.93
CA GLY A 167 -4.18 -16.76 -8.57
C GLY A 167 -4.84 -15.78 -7.60
N LEU A 168 -4.95 -14.48 -7.98
CA LEU A 168 -5.49 -13.41 -7.13
C LEU A 168 -6.98 -13.15 -7.40
N THR A 169 -7.44 -13.40 -8.63
CA THR A 169 -8.87 -13.33 -8.96
C THR A 169 -9.55 -14.63 -8.50
N ARG A 170 -10.78 -14.51 -8.00
CA ARG A 170 -11.61 -15.66 -7.67
C ARG A 170 -11.57 -16.64 -8.84
N LYS A 171 -11.18 -17.90 -8.58
CA LYS A 171 -11.52 -18.99 -9.49
C LYS A 171 -13.04 -18.92 -9.64
N GLU A 172 -13.54 -18.81 -10.88
CA GLU A 172 -14.93 -18.96 -11.13
C GLU A 172 -15.37 -20.26 -10.46
N VAL A 173 -16.31 -20.13 -9.53
CA VAL A 173 -16.94 -21.29 -8.90
C VAL A 173 -17.80 -21.87 -10.00
N ALA A 174 -17.29 -22.92 -10.63
CA ALA A 174 -18.02 -23.72 -11.62
C ALA A 174 -19.18 -24.45 -10.96
#